data_afad3875af1eb862de4061fcad0f47e7
#
_entry.id   afad3875af1eb862de4061fcad0f47e7
#
_cell.length_a   1.000
_cell.length_b   1.000
_cell.length_c   1.000
_cell.angle_alpha   90.00
_cell.angle_beta   90.00
_cell.angle_gamma   90.00
#
_symmetry.space_group_name_H-M   'P 1'
#
loop_
_entity.id
_entity.type
_entity.pdbx_description
1 polymer ?
#
loop_
_entity_poly.entity_id
_entity_poly.type
_entity_poly.pdbx_seq_one_letter_code
_entity_poly.pdbx_strand_id
1 'polypeptide(L)'
;MNRINTFDYLRNNDLVNVKISNDLKQNLKVKILNKYSTLIKFSKEIDIPRETLAHMFNYSKYLKFDKLLRIAKEFDISDEEIYNEILALFARGSNTSKELMLNKELVVDEFFVEGYALYLAEGDNGSNGKTIPRKFRFTNSEPSVINHMVKWIKTYFPNNEFCVRVINPQGNTIDFDHIKELINHGNLRFREESYNKIVKYKIYFDSAILIDLILSIESTIKELCTKDPKLATAYIRGMMIGEGTAYFNKSRYVRIEMRNEKEIKYLHKLLTLLSFDCKPVLRSNRHNMWSLYIGAKQLAKFAKEIGFGIHQERQQILEQGVNKVLRVNQYC
;
A
#
# COMPACT_ATOMS: atom_id res chain seq x y z
N MET A 1 13.65 -12.84 -8.02
CA MET A 1 12.60 -11.81 -7.95
C MET A 1 11.46 -12.41 -7.15
N ASN A 2 11.14 -11.84 -6.00
CA ASN A 2 10.09 -12.38 -5.14
C ASN A 2 8.72 -12.08 -5.74
N ARG A 3 7.80 -13.04 -5.65
CA ARG A 3 6.40 -12.90 -6.09
C ARG A 3 5.47 -13.42 -5.01
N ILE A 4 4.33 -12.80 -4.87
CA ILE A 4 3.25 -13.25 -4.01
C ILE A 4 1.97 -13.40 -4.83
N ASN A 5 1.19 -14.43 -4.54
CA ASN A 5 -0.12 -14.61 -5.12
C ASN A 5 -1.13 -13.77 -4.34
N THR A 6 -1.68 -12.74 -4.95
CA THR A 6 -2.57 -11.78 -4.28
C THR A 6 -3.89 -12.40 -3.83
N PHE A 7 -4.39 -13.40 -4.56
CA PHE A 7 -5.67 -14.04 -4.25
C PHE A 7 -5.60 -14.91 -3.00
N ASP A 8 -4.43 -15.48 -2.66
CA ASP A 8 -4.26 -16.24 -1.42
C ASP A 8 -4.49 -15.38 -0.17
N TYR A 9 -4.22 -14.08 -0.24
CA TYR A 9 -4.45 -13.12 0.85
C TYR A 9 -5.89 -12.60 0.90
N LEU A 10 -6.65 -12.76 -0.17
CA LEU A 10 -8.01 -12.24 -0.28
C LEU A 10 -9.10 -13.33 -0.21
N ARG A 11 -8.75 -14.60 -0.38
CA ARG A 11 -9.72 -15.72 -0.48
C ARG A 11 -10.61 -15.91 0.74
N ASN A 12 -10.12 -15.56 1.92
CA ASN A 12 -10.85 -15.68 3.19
C ASN A 12 -11.55 -14.38 3.62
N ASN A 13 -11.59 -13.36 2.75
CA ASN A 13 -12.23 -12.10 3.06
C ASN A 13 -13.70 -12.11 2.63
N ASP A 14 -14.61 -12.13 3.59
CA ASP A 14 -16.07 -12.17 3.38
C ASP A 14 -16.64 -11.02 2.54
N LEU A 15 -15.90 -9.91 2.42
CA LEU A 15 -16.32 -8.76 1.64
C LEU A 15 -15.98 -8.90 0.15
N VAL A 16 -15.08 -9.84 -0.21
CA VAL A 16 -14.59 -9.98 -1.58
C VAL A 16 -15.58 -10.75 -2.44
N ASN A 17 -16.01 -10.10 -3.49
CA ASN A 17 -16.70 -10.73 -4.60
C ASN A 17 -15.79 -10.67 -5.84
N VAL A 18 -15.86 -11.69 -6.66
CA VAL A 18 -15.07 -11.82 -7.89
C VAL A 18 -15.97 -11.81 -9.12
N LYS A 19 -15.47 -11.18 -10.16
CA LYS A 19 -16.02 -11.29 -11.52
C LYS A 19 -15.18 -12.29 -12.28
N ILE A 20 -15.79 -13.37 -12.72
CA ILE A 20 -15.14 -14.42 -13.51
C ILE A 20 -15.57 -14.36 -14.98
N SER A 21 -14.83 -15.07 -15.83
CA SER A 21 -15.16 -15.23 -17.23
C SER A 21 -16.54 -15.90 -17.41
N ASN A 22 -17.20 -15.58 -18.50
CA ASN A 22 -18.48 -16.23 -18.83
C ASN A 22 -18.30 -17.72 -19.12
N ASP A 23 -17.15 -18.11 -19.68
CA ASP A 23 -16.85 -19.50 -20.02
C ASP A 23 -16.73 -20.36 -18.76
N LEU A 24 -15.99 -19.91 -17.74
CA LEU A 24 -15.93 -20.60 -16.45
C LEU A 24 -17.32 -20.69 -15.82
N LYS A 25 -18.09 -19.60 -15.85
CA LYS A 25 -19.45 -19.56 -15.28
C LYS A 25 -20.38 -20.59 -15.93
N GLN A 26 -20.36 -20.70 -17.25
CA GLN A 26 -21.17 -21.68 -17.99
C GLN A 26 -20.66 -23.11 -17.76
N ASN A 27 -19.35 -23.32 -17.75
CA ASN A 27 -18.74 -24.62 -17.48
C ASN A 27 -19.17 -25.15 -16.10
N LEU A 28 -19.05 -24.32 -15.05
CA LEU A 28 -19.52 -24.69 -13.71
C LEU A 28 -21.02 -25.03 -13.69
N LYS A 29 -21.83 -24.25 -14.35
CA LYS A 29 -23.28 -24.53 -14.45
C LYS A 29 -23.57 -25.87 -15.11
N VAL A 30 -22.89 -26.19 -16.21
CA VAL A 30 -23.03 -27.49 -16.90
C VAL A 30 -22.56 -28.65 -16.01
N LYS A 31 -21.40 -28.52 -15.36
CA LYS A 31 -20.89 -29.54 -14.43
C LYS A 31 -21.86 -29.81 -13.27
N ILE A 32 -22.46 -28.76 -12.69
CA ILE A 32 -23.50 -28.88 -11.65
C ILE A 32 -24.72 -29.66 -12.14
N LEU A 33 -25.24 -29.29 -13.29
CA LEU A 33 -26.44 -29.95 -13.84
C LEU A 33 -26.15 -31.41 -14.22
N ASN A 34 -25.00 -31.71 -14.76
CA ASN A 34 -24.60 -33.07 -15.11
C ASN A 34 -24.44 -33.97 -13.88
N LYS A 35 -23.84 -33.48 -12.80
CA LYS A 35 -23.58 -34.29 -11.58
C LYS A 35 -24.84 -34.39 -10.69
N TYR A 36 -25.54 -33.29 -10.50
CA TYR A 36 -26.62 -33.16 -9.51
C TYR A 36 -28.04 -33.06 -10.13
N SER A 37 -28.16 -32.94 -11.44
CA SER A 37 -29.39 -32.74 -12.20
C SER A 37 -30.15 -31.43 -11.88
N THR A 38 -30.02 -30.89 -10.65
CA THR A 38 -30.70 -29.65 -10.23
C THR A 38 -29.85 -28.82 -9.27
N LEU A 39 -30.04 -27.49 -9.27
CA LEU A 39 -29.45 -26.61 -8.30
C LEU A 39 -29.91 -26.87 -6.86
N ILE A 40 -31.08 -27.47 -6.66
CA ILE A 40 -31.61 -27.83 -5.32
C ILE A 40 -30.76 -28.93 -4.68
N LYS A 41 -30.48 -30.00 -5.43
CA LYS A 41 -29.63 -31.09 -4.94
C LYS A 41 -28.22 -30.58 -4.64
N PHE A 42 -27.65 -29.79 -5.55
CA PHE A 42 -26.34 -29.21 -5.39
C PHE A 42 -26.24 -28.27 -4.18
N SER A 43 -27.28 -27.44 -3.95
CA SER A 43 -27.30 -26.49 -2.82
C SER A 43 -27.19 -27.18 -1.46
N LYS A 44 -27.81 -28.37 -1.33
CA LYS A 44 -27.76 -29.19 -0.11
C LYS A 44 -26.37 -29.79 0.13
N GLU A 45 -25.72 -30.21 -0.96
CA GLU A 45 -24.41 -30.84 -0.91
C GLU A 45 -23.32 -29.85 -0.45
N ILE A 46 -23.32 -28.65 -1.01
CA ILE A 46 -22.27 -27.67 -0.73
C ILE A 46 -22.66 -26.63 0.34
N ASP A 47 -23.83 -26.80 0.98
CA ASP A 47 -24.35 -25.86 1.99
C ASP A 47 -24.31 -24.40 1.52
N ILE A 48 -24.81 -24.14 0.29
CA ILE A 48 -25.03 -22.80 -0.26
C ILE A 48 -26.49 -22.69 -0.66
N PRO A 49 -27.26 -21.72 -0.15
CA PRO A 49 -28.69 -21.58 -0.48
C PRO A 49 -28.94 -21.56 -1.99
N ARG A 50 -29.99 -22.27 -2.43
CA ARG A 50 -30.41 -22.38 -3.85
C ARG A 50 -30.56 -21.01 -4.51
N GLU A 51 -31.19 -20.07 -3.82
CA GLU A 51 -31.42 -18.71 -4.30
C GLU A 51 -30.07 -17.99 -4.56
N THR A 52 -29.06 -18.22 -3.69
CA THR A 52 -27.72 -17.71 -3.89
C THR A 52 -27.10 -18.29 -5.17
N LEU A 53 -27.18 -19.61 -5.38
CA LEU A 53 -26.64 -20.25 -6.57
C LEU A 53 -27.40 -19.79 -7.84
N ALA A 54 -28.72 -19.73 -7.80
CA ALA A 54 -29.51 -19.26 -8.92
C ALA A 54 -29.18 -17.81 -9.28
N HIS A 55 -29.01 -16.95 -8.26
CA HIS A 55 -28.63 -15.58 -8.47
C HIS A 55 -27.21 -15.48 -9.04
N MET A 56 -26.24 -16.27 -8.51
CA MET A 56 -24.86 -16.31 -9.00
C MET A 56 -24.80 -16.66 -10.49
N PHE A 57 -25.51 -17.73 -10.92
CA PHE A 57 -25.39 -18.23 -12.28
C PHE A 57 -26.25 -17.49 -13.30
N ASN A 58 -27.39 -16.91 -12.90
CA ASN A 58 -28.32 -16.30 -13.84
C ASN A 58 -28.31 -14.77 -13.87
N TYR A 59 -28.05 -14.11 -12.74
CA TYR A 59 -28.28 -12.67 -12.60
C TYR A 59 -27.03 -11.90 -12.14
N SER A 60 -26.19 -12.49 -11.28
CA SER A 60 -25.08 -11.75 -10.70
C SER A 60 -23.89 -11.62 -11.65
N LYS A 61 -23.34 -10.41 -11.72
CA LYS A 61 -22.05 -10.14 -12.35
C LYS A 61 -20.89 -10.61 -11.47
N TYR A 62 -21.11 -10.68 -10.14
CA TYR A 62 -20.11 -10.98 -9.14
C TYR A 62 -20.51 -12.17 -8.30
N LEU A 63 -19.53 -12.98 -7.90
CA LEU A 63 -19.68 -14.13 -7.04
C LEU A 63 -18.90 -13.89 -5.75
N LYS A 64 -19.40 -14.36 -4.60
CA LYS A 64 -18.56 -14.41 -3.39
C LYS A 64 -17.38 -15.32 -3.60
N PHE A 65 -16.18 -14.84 -3.29
CA PHE A 65 -14.95 -15.55 -3.59
C PHE A 65 -14.85 -16.88 -2.85
N ASP A 66 -15.15 -16.92 -1.56
CA ASP A 66 -15.22 -18.13 -0.74
C ASP A 66 -16.18 -19.18 -1.32
N LYS A 67 -17.36 -18.74 -1.78
CA LYS A 67 -18.36 -19.64 -2.37
C LYS A 67 -17.92 -20.18 -3.72
N LEU A 68 -17.26 -19.36 -4.54
CA LEU A 68 -16.70 -19.81 -5.81
C LEU A 68 -15.65 -20.92 -5.59
N LEU A 69 -14.75 -20.74 -4.63
CA LEU A 69 -13.73 -21.75 -4.30
C LEU A 69 -14.36 -23.06 -3.77
N ARG A 70 -15.42 -22.94 -2.95
CA ARG A 70 -16.19 -24.15 -2.51
C ARG A 70 -16.84 -24.90 -3.67
N ILE A 71 -17.44 -24.16 -4.62
CA ILE A 71 -18.02 -24.77 -5.83
C ILE A 71 -16.94 -25.45 -6.67
N ALA A 72 -15.80 -24.77 -6.88
CA ALA A 72 -14.69 -25.32 -7.65
C ALA A 72 -14.14 -26.61 -7.07
N LYS A 73 -13.94 -26.63 -5.74
CA LYS A 73 -13.47 -27.82 -5.00
C LYS A 73 -14.38 -29.05 -5.21
N GLU A 74 -15.68 -28.86 -5.32
CA GLU A 74 -16.65 -29.95 -5.55
C GLU A 74 -16.48 -30.60 -6.93
N PHE A 75 -15.79 -29.95 -7.85
CA PHE A 75 -15.53 -30.45 -9.20
C PHE A 75 -14.03 -30.66 -9.47
N ASP A 76 -13.21 -30.75 -8.42
CA ASP A 76 -11.75 -30.93 -8.49
C ASP A 76 -11.06 -29.87 -9.37
N ILE A 77 -11.63 -28.66 -9.43
CA ILE A 77 -11.01 -27.50 -10.10
C ILE A 77 -10.08 -26.85 -9.11
N SER A 78 -8.80 -26.71 -9.50
CA SER A 78 -7.77 -26.13 -8.64
C SER A 78 -8.00 -24.62 -8.41
N ASP A 79 -7.53 -24.12 -7.27
CA ASP A 79 -7.55 -22.67 -6.98
C ASP A 79 -6.81 -21.90 -8.09
N GLU A 80 -5.74 -22.46 -8.65
CA GLU A 80 -4.97 -21.88 -9.74
C GLU A 80 -5.80 -21.65 -11.03
N GLU A 81 -6.62 -22.64 -11.42
CA GLU A 81 -7.51 -22.52 -12.57
C GLU A 81 -8.55 -21.42 -12.32
N ILE A 82 -9.11 -21.36 -11.10
CA ILE A 82 -10.07 -20.30 -10.73
C ILE A 82 -9.41 -18.92 -10.77
N TYR A 83 -8.18 -18.79 -10.22
CA TYR A 83 -7.46 -17.51 -10.18
C TYR A 83 -7.18 -16.96 -11.58
N ASN A 84 -6.91 -17.81 -12.56
CA ASN A 84 -6.68 -17.41 -13.94
C ASN A 84 -7.93 -16.87 -14.63
N GLU A 85 -9.11 -17.21 -14.13
CA GLU A 85 -10.40 -16.80 -14.68
C GLU A 85 -11.01 -15.56 -13.98
N ILE A 86 -10.36 -15.03 -12.94
CA ILE A 86 -10.81 -13.80 -12.25
C ILE A 86 -10.46 -12.58 -13.07
N LEU A 87 -11.47 -11.84 -13.49
CA LEU A 87 -11.35 -10.62 -14.29
C LEU A 87 -11.25 -9.35 -13.41
N ALA A 88 -11.96 -9.32 -12.28
CA ALA A 88 -11.97 -8.19 -11.37
C ALA A 88 -12.48 -8.60 -9.98
N LEU A 89 -12.17 -7.78 -8.99
CA LEU A 89 -12.64 -7.89 -7.62
C LEU A 89 -13.57 -6.73 -7.27
N PHE A 90 -14.50 -6.98 -6.37
CA PHE A 90 -15.47 -5.98 -5.93
C PHE A 90 -15.79 -6.17 -4.43
N ALA A 91 -15.72 -5.10 -3.64
CA ALA A 91 -16.11 -5.14 -2.23
C ALA A 91 -17.60 -4.95 -2.06
N ARG A 92 -18.29 -5.91 -1.42
CA ARG A 92 -19.70 -5.81 -1.10
C ARG A 92 -19.95 -4.77 0.00
N GLY A 93 -21.06 -4.03 -0.10
CA GLY A 93 -21.55 -3.16 0.96
C GLY A 93 -21.12 -1.70 0.89
N SER A 94 -20.43 -1.29 -0.16
CA SER A 94 -20.11 0.12 -0.40
C SER A 94 -20.72 0.61 -1.71
N ASN A 95 -21.58 1.60 -1.65
CA ASN A 95 -22.14 2.26 -2.83
C ASN A 95 -21.08 3.00 -3.67
N THR A 96 -19.87 3.17 -3.13
CA THR A 96 -18.77 3.88 -3.77
C THR A 96 -17.63 2.96 -4.20
N SER A 97 -17.69 1.66 -3.90
CA SER A 97 -16.65 0.71 -4.31
C SER A 97 -16.63 0.54 -5.82
N LYS A 98 -15.47 0.75 -6.41
CA LYS A 98 -15.19 0.43 -7.81
C LYS A 98 -14.64 -1.00 -7.94
N GLU A 99 -14.74 -1.55 -9.14
CA GLU A 99 -14.01 -2.79 -9.47
C GLU A 99 -12.50 -2.55 -9.27
N LEU A 100 -11.83 -3.49 -8.67
CA LEU A 100 -10.36 -3.53 -8.56
C LEU A 100 -9.84 -4.56 -9.55
N MET A 101 -9.06 -4.10 -10.50
CA MET A 101 -8.27 -4.97 -11.38
C MET A 101 -6.98 -5.33 -10.64
N LEU A 102 -6.76 -6.62 -10.41
CA LEU A 102 -5.63 -7.11 -9.65
C LEU A 102 -4.93 -8.24 -10.40
N ASN A 103 -3.62 -8.10 -10.59
CA ASN A 103 -2.84 -9.19 -11.11
C ASN A 103 -2.75 -10.31 -10.07
N LYS A 104 -2.86 -11.55 -10.52
CA LYS A 104 -2.69 -12.73 -9.66
C LYS A 104 -1.34 -12.71 -8.94
N GLU A 105 -0.26 -12.41 -9.67
CA GLU A 105 1.07 -12.28 -9.12
C GLU A 105 1.46 -10.82 -8.93
N LEU A 106 1.85 -10.49 -7.71
CA LEU A 106 2.44 -9.21 -7.36
C LEU A 106 3.95 -9.38 -7.21
N VAL A 107 4.69 -8.66 -8.02
CA VAL A 107 6.16 -8.63 -7.96
C VAL A 107 6.58 -7.80 -6.75
N VAL A 108 7.42 -8.40 -5.88
CA VAL A 108 7.98 -7.73 -4.70
C VAL A 108 9.44 -7.40 -4.99
N ASP A 109 9.64 -6.22 -5.56
CA ASP A 109 10.95 -5.63 -5.83
C ASP A 109 11.21 -4.43 -4.90
N GLU A 110 12.35 -3.79 -5.05
CA GLU A 110 12.75 -2.62 -4.25
C GLU A 110 11.75 -1.46 -4.39
N PHE A 111 11.22 -1.22 -5.59
CA PHE A 111 10.26 -0.14 -5.83
C PHE A 111 8.90 -0.44 -5.18
N PHE A 112 8.46 -1.70 -5.23
CA PHE A 112 7.25 -2.12 -4.52
C PHE A 112 7.39 -1.89 -3.02
N VAL A 113 8.49 -2.37 -2.42
CA VAL A 113 8.72 -2.31 -0.98
C VAL A 113 8.87 -0.87 -0.49
N GLU A 114 9.54 0.00 -1.25
CA GLU A 114 9.68 1.42 -0.91
C GLU A 114 8.32 2.13 -0.88
N GLY A 115 7.50 1.99 -1.92
CA GLY A 115 6.17 2.59 -1.96
C GLY A 115 5.21 1.98 -0.93
N TYR A 116 5.33 0.68 -0.66
CA TYR A 116 4.59 -0.01 0.40
C TYR A 116 4.91 0.56 1.78
N ALA A 117 6.19 0.69 2.13
CA ALA A 117 6.64 1.25 3.40
C ALA A 117 6.26 2.73 3.54
N LEU A 118 6.38 3.50 2.45
CA LEU A 118 5.93 4.88 2.39
C LEU A 118 4.42 5.01 2.65
N TYR A 119 3.62 4.07 2.10
CA TYR A 119 2.19 4.02 2.40
C TYR A 119 1.92 3.68 3.88
N LEU A 120 2.67 2.78 4.49
CA LEU A 120 2.53 2.49 5.93
C LEU A 120 2.87 3.70 6.81
N ALA A 121 3.80 4.55 6.37
CA ALA A 121 4.20 5.77 7.08
C ALA A 121 3.16 6.89 6.99
N GLU A 122 2.66 7.21 5.79
CA GLU A 122 1.85 8.41 5.51
C GLU A 122 0.43 8.09 5.03
N GLY A 123 0.11 6.83 4.81
CA GLY A 123 -1.20 6.40 4.33
C GLY A 123 -2.27 6.51 5.40
N ASP A 124 -3.48 6.81 4.92
CA ASP A 124 -4.70 6.86 5.73
C ASP A 124 -5.74 5.92 5.11
N ASN A 125 -6.23 4.97 5.90
CA ASN A 125 -7.29 4.06 5.48
C ASN A 125 -8.70 4.68 5.60
N GLY A 126 -8.81 5.94 6.06
CA GLY A 126 -10.05 6.66 6.23
C GLY A 126 -10.89 6.24 7.43
N SER A 127 -10.32 5.50 8.38
CA SER A 127 -11.02 5.10 9.60
C SER A 127 -11.14 6.27 10.58
N ASN A 128 -12.37 6.64 10.95
CA ASN A 128 -12.65 7.65 11.97
C ASN A 128 -12.96 7.00 13.34
N GLY A 129 -12.63 5.72 13.54
CA GLY A 129 -12.89 4.99 14.79
C GLY A 129 -14.34 4.50 14.98
N LYS A 130 -15.32 5.02 14.23
CA LYS A 130 -16.74 4.63 14.34
C LYS A 130 -17.30 3.89 13.12
N THR A 131 -16.78 4.18 11.94
CA THR A 131 -17.09 3.50 10.68
C THR A 131 -15.81 3.34 9.91
N ILE A 132 -15.61 2.20 9.32
CA ILE A 132 -14.39 1.91 8.54
C ILE A 132 -14.69 2.10 7.05
N PRO A 133 -14.64 3.31 6.49
CA PRO A 133 -14.51 3.43 5.06
C PRO A 133 -13.08 3.03 4.73
N ARG A 134 -12.89 1.78 4.36
CA ARG A 134 -11.61 1.25 3.88
C ARG A 134 -11.31 1.85 2.52
N LYS A 135 -10.51 2.91 2.50
CA LYS A 135 -10.14 3.63 1.29
C LYS A 135 -8.65 3.85 1.30
N PHE A 136 -8.00 3.53 0.19
CA PHE A 136 -6.61 3.89 0.02
C PHE A 136 -6.51 5.41 -0.11
N ARG A 137 -5.88 6.04 0.86
CA ARG A 137 -5.60 7.47 0.87
C ARG A 137 -4.13 7.70 1.21
N PHE A 138 -3.53 8.62 0.51
CA PHE A 138 -2.16 9.02 0.74
C PHE A 138 -2.05 10.53 0.60
N THR A 139 -1.50 11.23 1.60
CA THR A 139 -1.44 12.70 1.61
C THR A 139 -0.01 13.16 1.85
N ASN A 140 0.50 14.03 0.98
CA ASN A 140 1.79 14.68 1.18
C ASN A 140 1.80 16.09 0.58
N SER A 141 2.71 16.98 1.02
CA SER A 141 2.90 18.32 0.45
C SER A 141 3.94 18.33 -0.67
N GLU A 142 4.79 17.31 -0.77
CA GLU A 142 5.85 17.21 -1.77
C GLU A 142 5.34 16.58 -3.07
N PRO A 143 5.34 17.31 -4.21
CA PRO A 143 4.92 16.76 -5.50
C PRO A 143 5.69 15.51 -5.93
N SER A 144 6.99 15.45 -5.66
CA SER A 144 7.85 14.31 -5.98
C SER A 144 7.40 13.04 -5.28
N VAL A 145 7.01 13.14 -4.00
CA VAL A 145 6.49 12.03 -3.19
C VAL A 145 5.14 11.55 -3.73
N ILE A 146 4.27 12.48 -4.12
CA ILE A 146 2.97 12.17 -4.74
C ILE A 146 3.18 11.45 -6.08
N ASN A 147 4.08 11.96 -6.94
CA ASN A 147 4.38 11.34 -8.24
C ASN A 147 4.95 9.93 -8.09
N HIS A 148 5.78 9.72 -7.08
CA HIS A 148 6.30 8.39 -6.75
C HIS A 148 5.16 7.41 -6.40
N MET A 149 4.24 7.82 -5.54
CA MET A 149 3.10 6.99 -5.16
C MET A 149 2.12 6.78 -6.34
N VAL A 150 1.91 7.80 -7.19
CA VAL A 150 1.14 7.66 -8.44
C VAL A 150 1.78 6.62 -9.36
N LYS A 151 3.11 6.67 -9.54
CA LYS A 151 3.86 5.69 -10.32
C LYS A 151 3.75 4.30 -9.71
N TRP A 152 3.87 4.18 -8.39
CA TRP A 152 3.72 2.93 -7.65
C TRP A 152 2.36 2.28 -7.88
N ILE A 153 1.26 3.05 -7.76
CA ILE A 153 -0.09 2.53 -8.03
C ILE A 153 -0.22 2.08 -9.49
N LYS A 154 0.23 2.88 -10.44
CA LYS A 154 0.17 2.55 -11.87
C LYS A 154 0.99 1.29 -12.23
N THR A 155 2.09 1.05 -11.53
CA THR A 155 2.98 -0.10 -11.78
C THR A 155 2.39 -1.40 -11.24
N TYR A 156 1.91 -1.39 -9.99
CA TYR A 156 1.50 -2.64 -9.32
C TYR A 156 -0.01 -2.89 -9.35
N PHE A 157 -0.80 -1.85 -9.58
CA PHE A 157 -2.26 -1.92 -9.70
C PHE A 157 -2.73 -1.24 -10.99
N PRO A 158 -2.24 -1.71 -12.16
CA PRO A 158 -2.59 -1.11 -13.45
C PRO A 158 -4.08 -1.22 -13.73
N ASN A 159 -4.57 -0.43 -14.70
CA ASN A 159 -5.95 -0.42 -15.16
C ASN A 159 -7.00 -0.04 -14.10
N ASN A 160 -6.57 0.57 -13.00
CA ASN A 160 -7.45 1.06 -11.96
C ASN A 160 -7.54 2.59 -11.98
N GLU A 161 -8.75 3.10 -11.80
CA GLU A 161 -8.97 4.54 -11.71
C GLU A 161 -8.81 5.05 -10.28
N PHE A 162 -8.02 6.09 -10.12
CA PHE A 162 -7.89 6.86 -8.89
C PHE A 162 -7.78 8.36 -9.22
N CYS A 163 -7.87 9.21 -8.21
CA CYS A 163 -7.69 10.65 -8.43
C CYS A 163 -6.69 11.24 -7.44
N VAL A 164 -6.05 12.33 -7.84
CA VAL A 164 -5.26 13.18 -6.96
C VAL A 164 -6.04 14.47 -6.69
N ARG A 165 -6.34 14.72 -5.42
CA ARG A 165 -6.98 15.97 -4.99
C ARG A 165 -5.89 16.94 -4.56
N VAL A 166 -5.91 18.11 -5.17
CA VAL A 166 -5.11 19.25 -4.75
C VAL A 166 -5.92 20.03 -3.71
N ILE A 167 -5.39 20.13 -2.50
CA ILE A 167 -6.01 20.81 -1.37
C ILE A 167 -5.29 22.12 -1.19
N ASN A 168 -5.98 23.22 -1.53
CA ASN A 168 -5.46 24.56 -1.44
C ASN A 168 -5.89 25.24 -0.14
N PRO A 169 -4.99 25.98 0.54
CA PRO A 169 -5.40 26.91 1.58
C PRO A 169 -6.40 27.95 1.05
N GLN A 170 -7.44 28.22 1.83
CA GLN A 170 -8.44 29.22 1.46
C GLN A 170 -7.79 30.60 1.25
N GLY A 171 -8.15 31.24 0.17
CA GLY A 171 -7.62 32.57 -0.20
C GLY A 171 -6.27 32.56 -0.92
N ASN A 172 -5.64 31.41 -1.13
CA ASN A 172 -4.46 31.31 -1.97
C ASN A 172 -4.84 31.22 -3.45
N THR A 173 -4.17 31.99 -4.27
CA THR A 173 -4.23 31.83 -5.72
C THR A 173 -3.35 30.66 -6.14
N ILE A 174 -3.93 29.69 -6.84
CA ILE A 174 -3.17 28.56 -7.40
C ILE A 174 -3.03 28.77 -8.91
N ASP A 175 -1.83 28.57 -9.41
CA ASP A 175 -1.60 28.32 -10.82
C ASP A 175 -1.93 26.85 -11.13
N PHE A 176 -3.11 26.63 -11.71
CA PHE A 176 -3.60 25.28 -12.04
C PHE A 176 -2.75 24.60 -13.11
N ASP A 177 -2.20 25.33 -14.04
CA ASP A 177 -1.40 24.73 -15.12
C ASP A 177 -0.05 24.32 -14.59
N HIS A 178 0.57 25.11 -13.75
CA HIS A 178 1.78 24.70 -13.02
C HIS A 178 1.56 23.43 -12.16
N ILE A 179 0.42 23.31 -11.47
CA ILE A 179 0.10 22.09 -10.70
C ILE A 179 -0.05 20.87 -11.61
N LYS A 180 -0.67 21.03 -12.80
CA LYS A 180 -0.78 19.91 -13.77
C LYS A 180 0.58 19.45 -14.29
N GLU A 181 1.52 20.39 -14.47
CA GLU A 181 2.91 20.06 -14.83
C GLU A 181 3.64 19.34 -13.71
N LEU A 182 3.44 19.77 -12.45
CA LEU A 182 4.08 19.16 -11.28
C LEU A 182 3.58 17.76 -10.99
N ILE A 183 2.27 17.50 -11.17
CA ILE A 183 1.64 16.22 -10.83
C ILE A 183 1.33 15.43 -12.11
N ASN A 184 2.11 14.38 -12.33
CA ASN A 184 1.98 13.51 -13.52
C ASN A 184 0.76 12.57 -13.43
N HIS A 185 -0.45 13.17 -13.34
CA HIS A 185 -1.70 12.42 -13.27
C HIS A 185 -2.85 13.19 -13.93
N GLY A 186 -3.58 12.53 -14.85
CA GLY A 186 -4.64 13.20 -15.63
C GLY A 186 -5.94 13.47 -14.85
N ASN A 187 -6.21 12.75 -13.75
CA ASN A 187 -7.43 12.94 -12.95
C ASN A 187 -7.13 13.76 -11.69
N LEU A 188 -6.96 15.08 -11.89
CA LEU A 188 -6.77 16.03 -10.80
C LEU A 188 -8.11 16.64 -10.37
N ARG A 189 -8.31 16.81 -9.06
CA ARG A 189 -9.46 17.50 -8.47
C ARG A 189 -8.98 18.56 -7.50
N PHE A 190 -9.55 19.74 -7.56
CA PHE A 190 -9.18 20.87 -6.72
C PHE A 190 -10.20 21.09 -5.61
N ARG A 191 -9.71 21.43 -4.41
CA ARG A 191 -10.54 21.78 -3.26
C ARG A 191 -9.84 22.81 -2.40
N GLU A 192 -10.59 23.80 -1.91
CA GLU A 192 -10.13 24.73 -0.89
C GLU A 192 -10.48 24.23 0.51
N GLU A 193 -9.56 24.44 1.46
CA GLU A 193 -9.78 24.09 2.87
C GLU A 193 -9.18 25.17 3.79
N SER A 194 -9.99 25.71 4.71
CA SER A 194 -9.62 26.84 5.57
C SER A 194 -8.57 26.52 6.64
N TYR A 195 -8.43 25.25 7.01
CA TYR A 195 -7.51 24.83 8.08
C TYR A 195 -6.10 24.47 7.59
N ASN A 196 -5.88 24.38 6.29
CA ASN A 196 -4.56 24.13 5.73
C ASN A 196 -3.79 25.45 5.60
N LYS A 197 -2.47 25.41 5.83
CA LYS A 197 -1.55 26.54 5.64
C LYS A 197 -0.70 26.43 4.37
N ILE A 198 -0.57 25.22 3.84
CA ILE A 198 0.21 24.90 2.65
C ILE A 198 -0.62 24.04 1.71
N VAL A 199 -0.26 24.07 0.44
CA VAL A 199 -0.85 23.17 -0.56
C VAL A 199 -0.50 21.72 -0.20
N LYS A 200 -1.50 20.85 -0.26
CA LYS A 200 -1.33 19.39 -0.07
C LYS A 200 -1.94 18.64 -1.24
N TYR A 201 -1.38 17.50 -1.51
CA TYR A 201 -1.88 16.59 -2.53
C TYR A 201 -2.36 15.31 -1.87
N LYS A 202 -3.55 14.85 -2.23
CA LYS A 202 -4.12 13.65 -1.65
C LYS A 202 -4.58 12.68 -2.73
N ILE A 203 -3.99 11.50 -2.75
CA ILE A 203 -4.41 10.40 -3.60
C ILE A 203 -5.65 9.75 -2.98
N TYR A 204 -6.66 9.52 -3.81
CA TYR A 204 -7.87 8.78 -3.47
C TYR A 204 -8.04 7.60 -4.41
N PHE A 205 -7.94 6.43 -3.85
CA PHE A 205 -8.28 5.19 -4.54
C PHE A 205 -9.36 4.46 -3.72
N ASP A 206 -10.60 4.49 -4.21
CA ASP A 206 -11.76 3.98 -3.48
C ASP A 206 -11.85 2.45 -3.59
N SER A 207 -10.94 1.73 -2.92
CA SER A 207 -10.93 0.28 -2.87
C SER A 207 -10.64 -0.24 -1.47
N ALA A 208 -11.63 -0.87 -0.85
CA ALA A 208 -11.47 -1.58 0.42
C ALA A 208 -10.56 -2.80 0.26
N ILE A 209 -10.66 -3.49 -0.88
CA ILE A 209 -9.88 -4.71 -1.17
C ILE A 209 -8.40 -4.39 -1.26
N LEU A 210 -8.03 -3.24 -1.85
CA LEU A 210 -6.63 -2.82 -1.91
C LEU A 210 -6.04 -2.63 -0.51
N ILE A 211 -6.78 -2.01 0.41
CA ILE A 211 -6.35 -1.84 1.79
C ILE A 211 -6.23 -3.20 2.48
N ASP A 212 -7.22 -4.07 2.32
CA ASP A 212 -7.18 -5.41 2.92
C ASP A 212 -5.99 -6.21 2.40
N LEU A 213 -5.68 -6.12 1.12
CA LEU A 213 -4.47 -6.73 0.54
C LEU A 213 -3.19 -6.15 1.17
N ILE A 214 -3.05 -4.82 1.19
CA ILE A 214 -1.87 -4.14 1.75
C ILE A 214 -1.63 -4.56 3.21
N LEU A 215 -2.69 -4.64 4.02
CA LEU A 215 -2.57 -5.05 5.42
C LEU A 215 -2.29 -6.54 5.57
N SER A 216 -2.88 -7.39 4.72
CA SER A 216 -2.71 -8.84 4.82
C SER A 216 -1.33 -9.34 4.39
N ILE A 217 -0.66 -8.64 3.47
CA ILE A 217 0.70 -9.00 3.01
C ILE A 217 1.82 -8.47 3.92
N GLU A 218 1.50 -7.69 4.96
CA GLU A 218 2.50 -7.01 5.81
C GLU A 218 3.55 -7.97 6.38
N SER A 219 3.11 -9.08 6.96
CA SER A 219 4.03 -10.07 7.54
C SER A 219 4.99 -10.66 6.52
N THR A 220 4.48 -10.96 5.33
CA THR A 220 5.28 -11.52 4.23
C THR A 220 6.30 -10.51 3.71
N ILE A 221 5.90 -9.26 3.50
CA ILE A 221 6.83 -8.19 3.07
C ILE A 221 7.92 -7.98 4.12
N LYS A 222 7.56 -7.91 5.39
CA LYS A 222 8.53 -7.78 6.49
C LYS A 222 9.48 -8.97 6.58
N GLU A 223 9.01 -10.17 6.36
CA GLU A 223 9.86 -11.36 6.30
C GLU A 223 10.86 -11.30 5.14
N LEU A 224 10.41 -10.95 3.93
CA LEU A 224 11.28 -10.79 2.77
C LEU A 224 12.36 -9.72 3.01
N CYS A 225 12.01 -8.59 3.59
CA CYS A 225 12.98 -7.54 3.94
C CYS A 225 14.04 -8.01 4.94
N THR A 226 13.73 -8.96 5.84
CA THR A 226 14.76 -9.49 6.76
C THR A 226 15.74 -10.46 6.08
N LYS A 227 15.40 -10.96 4.89
CA LYS A 227 16.22 -11.91 4.13
C LYS A 227 17.01 -11.27 3.00
N ASP A 228 16.58 -10.09 2.54
CA ASP A 228 17.20 -9.39 1.41
C ASP A 228 17.58 -7.94 1.80
N PRO A 229 18.90 -7.63 1.87
CA PRO A 229 19.38 -6.29 2.21
C PRO A 229 18.88 -5.17 1.28
N LYS A 230 18.60 -5.46 0.01
CA LYS A 230 18.08 -4.46 -0.92
C LYS A 230 16.63 -4.11 -0.58
N LEU A 231 15.81 -5.12 -0.26
CA LEU A 231 14.44 -4.90 0.20
C LEU A 231 14.41 -4.22 1.57
N ALA A 232 15.35 -4.57 2.48
CA ALA A 232 15.52 -3.88 3.75
C ALA A 232 15.81 -2.39 3.55
N THR A 233 16.75 -2.07 2.67
CA THR A 233 17.10 -0.68 2.31
C THR A 233 15.88 0.07 1.74
N ALA A 234 15.15 -0.53 0.82
CA ALA A 234 13.96 0.04 0.22
C ALA A 234 12.86 0.31 1.28
N TYR A 235 12.64 -0.64 2.18
CA TYR A 235 11.67 -0.47 3.27
C TYR A 235 12.03 0.70 4.18
N ILE A 236 13.29 0.75 4.65
CA ILE A 236 13.77 1.85 5.50
C ILE A 236 13.65 3.18 4.76
N ARG A 237 14.02 3.24 3.48
CA ARG A 237 13.90 4.46 2.67
C ARG A 237 12.46 4.93 2.56
N GLY A 238 11.50 4.06 2.28
CA GLY A 238 10.08 4.40 2.24
C GLY A 238 9.60 5.00 3.56
N MET A 239 9.95 4.37 4.70
CA MET A 239 9.64 4.90 6.03
C MET A 239 10.32 6.25 6.30
N MET A 240 11.56 6.45 5.85
CA MET A 240 12.29 7.71 6.01
C MET A 240 11.73 8.84 5.15
N ILE A 241 11.23 8.55 3.96
CA ILE A 241 10.53 9.52 3.12
C ILE A 241 9.28 10.05 3.84
N GLY A 242 8.51 9.18 4.50
CA GLY A 242 7.32 9.57 5.28
C GLY A 242 7.70 10.24 6.61
N GLU A 243 8.23 9.51 7.54
CA GLU A 243 8.38 9.87 8.96
C GLU A 243 9.80 10.35 9.35
N GLY A 244 10.75 10.28 8.42
CA GLY A 244 12.14 10.63 8.70
C GLY A 244 12.37 12.13 8.78
N THR A 245 13.39 12.53 9.55
CA THR A 245 13.84 13.92 9.67
C THR A 245 15.36 13.98 9.68
N ALA A 246 15.93 14.90 8.88
CA ALA A 246 17.33 15.26 8.93
C ALA A 246 17.51 16.51 9.79
N TYR A 247 18.46 16.48 10.74
CA TYR A 247 18.74 17.59 11.64
C TYR A 247 20.23 17.90 11.71
N PHE A 248 20.61 19.14 11.33
CA PHE A 248 22.01 19.55 11.19
C PHE A 248 22.33 20.92 11.80
N ASN A 249 21.66 21.29 12.88
CA ASN A 249 21.95 22.55 13.57
C ASN A 249 23.04 22.33 14.63
N LYS A 250 22.66 22.23 15.91
CA LYS A 250 23.60 21.99 17.04
C LYS A 250 24.06 20.53 17.10
N SER A 251 23.23 19.61 16.68
CA SER A 251 23.50 18.17 16.59
C SER A 251 23.32 17.70 15.15
N ARG A 252 24.02 16.64 14.76
CA ARG A 252 23.98 16.08 13.40
C ARG A 252 23.48 14.65 13.45
N TYR A 253 22.27 14.44 13.02
CA TYR A 253 21.65 13.11 12.99
C TYR A 253 20.49 13.06 11.99
N VAL A 254 20.19 11.86 11.57
CA VAL A 254 18.92 11.51 10.96
C VAL A 254 18.09 10.77 12.00
N ARG A 255 16.80 11.03 12.03
CA ARG A 255 15.87 10.43 12.99
C ARG A 255 14.60 9.98 12.30
N ILE A 256 14.08 8.84 12.73
CA ILE A 256 12.68 8.47 12.52
C ILE A 256 11.98 8.38 13.87
N GLU A 257 10.74 8.87 13.96
CA GLU A 257 10.00 8.97 15.21
C GLU A 257 8.53 8.62 14.99
N MET A 258 7.99 7.67 15.77
CA MET A 258 6.60 7.26 15.67
C MET A 258 6.08 6.64 16.98
N ARG A 259 4.75 6.55 17.12
CA ARG A 259 4.12 5.89 18.28
C ARG A 259 4.17 4.38 18.22
N ASN A 260 4.27 3.81 17.03
CA ASN A 260 4.27 2.37 16.83
C ASN A 260 5.62 1.75 17.24
N GLU A 261 5.69 1.26 18.49
CA GLU A 261 6.88 0.60 19.02
C GLU A 261 7.31 -0.62 18.20
N LYS A 262 6.34 -1.42 17.73
CA LYS A 262 6.64 -2.63 16.95
C LYS A 262 7.34 -2.27 15.66
N GLU A 263 6.91 -1.20 15.01
CA GLU A 263 7.52 -0.71 13.77
C GLU A 263 8.93 -0.16 14.02
N ILE A 264 9.14 0.61 15.07
CA ILE A 264 10.48 1.09 15.44
C ILE A 264 11.44 -0.07 15.74
N LYS A 265 10.99 -1.11 16.45
CA LYS A 265 11.79 -2.31 16.71
C LYS A 265 12.11 -3.08 15.43
N TYR A 266 11.18 -3.13 14.51
CA TYR A 266 11.39 -3.74 13.21
C TYR A 266 12.40 -2.94 12.37
N LEU A 267 12.27 -1.63 12.29
CA LEU A 267 13.26 -0.75 11.63
C LEU A 267 14.64 -0.87 12.25
N HIS A 268 14.74 -0.95 13.57
CA HIS A 268 16.01 -1.21 14.27
C HIS A 268 16.64 -2.55 13.80
N LYS A 269 15.84 -3.61 13.71
CA LYS A 269 16.31 -4.90 13.19
C LYS A 269 16.88 -4.77 11.78
N LEU A 270 16.19 -4.07 10.88
CA LEU A 270 16.64 -3.87 9.49
C LEU A 270 17.93 -3.01 9.45
N LEU A 271 17.98 -1.93 10.22
CA LEU A 271 19.17 -1.07 10.30
C LEU A 271 20.39 -1.85 10.85
N THR A 272 20.19 -2.71 11.85
CA THR A 272 21.23 -3.59 12.37
C THR A 272 21.71 -4.59 11.30
N LEU A 273 20.80 -5.16 10.52
CA LEU A 273 21.13 -6.03 9.37
C LEU A 273 22.02 -5.32 8.35
N LEU A 274 21.80 -4.01 8.14
CA LEU A 274 22.61 -3.16 7.27
C LEU A 274 23.84 -2.57 7.99
N SER A 275 24.18 -3.06 9.18
CA SER A 275 25.34 -2.61 9.99
C SER A 275 25.29 -1.12 10.37
N PHE A 276 24.10 -0.61 10.70
CA PHE A 276 23.93 0.67 11.36
C PHE A 276 23.87 0.49 12.88
N ASP A 277 24.68 1.27 13.60
CA ASP A 277 24.63 1.33 15.07
C ASP A 277 23.60 2.38 15.50
N CYS A 278 22.44 1.92 15.91
CA CYS A 278 21.35 2.73 16.41
C CYS A 278 20.57 1.95 17.48
N LYS A 279 19.88 2.65 18.37
CA LYS A 279 19.04 2.02 19.40
C LYS A 279 17.69 2.70 19.48
N PRO A 280 16.59 1.95 19.67
CA PRO A 280 15.29 2.53 19.97
C PRO A 280 15.34 3.31 21.28
N VAL A 281 14.82 4.53 21.28
CA VAL A 281 14.73 5.40 22.45
C VAL A 281 13.28 5.84 22.63
N LEU A 282 12.73 5.57 23.83
CA LEU A 282 11.43 6.10 24.23
C LEU A 282 11.58 7.56 24.70
N ARG A 283 10.84 8.46 24.08
CA ARG A 283 10.78 9.88 24.46
C ARG A 283 9.53 10.18 25.29
N SER A 284 9.64 10.01 26.59
CA SER A 284 8.53 10.25 27.54
C SER A 284 8.01 11.69 27.50
N ASN A 285 8.87 12.67 27.23
CA ASN A 285 8.54 14.09 27.09
C ASN A 285 7.79 14.45 25.78
N ARG A 286 7.57 13.48 24.87
CA ARG A 286 6.84 13.65 23.62
C ARG A 286 5.76 12.59 23.44
N HIS A 287 4.81 12.55 24.37
CA HIS A 287 3.65 11.64 24.26
C HIS A 287 4.03 10.17 23.97
N ASN A 288 5.10 9.67 24.60
CA ASN A 288 5.59 8.30 24.42
C ASN A 288 5.93 7.93 22.96
N MET A 289 6.57 8.85 22.25
CA MET A 289 7.10 8.57 20.90
C MET A 289 8.37 7.74 20.99
N TRP A 290 8.45 6.71 20.17
CA TRP A 290 9.68 5.94 19.96
C TRP A 290 10.50 6.54 18.83
N SER A 291 11.80 6.57 18.99
CA SER A 291 12.73 7.18 18.01
C SER A 291 13.92 6.28 17.75
N LEU A 292 14.42 6.30 16.52
CA LEU A 292 15.73 5.78 16.12
C LEU A 292 16.59 6.94 15.61
N TYR A 293 17.84 6.98 16.01
CA TYR A 293 18.81 8.01 15.63
C TYR A 293 19.98 7.38 14.89
N ILE A 294 20.34 7.96 13.75
CA ILE A 294 21.57 7.65 13.02
C ILE A 294 22.49 8.86 13.20
N GLY A 295 23.55 8.66 13.98
CA GLY A 295 24.44 9.74 14.39
C GLY A 295 25.47 10.15 13.33
N ALA A 296 26.20 11.22 13.60
CA ALA A 296 27.14 11.88 12.68
C ALA A 296 28.14 10.92 12.01
N LYS A 297 28.66 9.93 12.74
CA LYS A 297 29.66 8.97 12.23
C LYS A 297 29.13 8.10 11.08
N GLN A 298 27.80 7.91 10.99
CA GLN A 298 27.17 7.03 10.00
C GLN A 298 26.36 7.78 8.94
N LEU A 299 26.33 9.12 8.99
CA LEU A 299 25.53 9.93 8.06
C LEU A 299 25.97 9.76 6.61
N ALA A 300 27.28 9.68 6.33
CA ALA A 300 27.78 9.46 4.99
C ALA A 300 27.34 8.09 4.43
N LYS A 301 27.42 7.04 5.26
CA LYS A 301 26.89 5.71 4.93
C LYS A 301 25.39 5.76 4.69
N PHE A 302 24.63 6.40 5.57
CA PHE A 302 23.18 6.54 5.44
C PHE A 302 22.80 7.27 4.15
N ALA A 303 23.45 8.38 3.83
CA ALA A 303 23.19 9.15 2.61
C ALA A 303 23.46 8.32 1.34
N LYS A 304 24.49 7.49 1.36
CA LYS A 304 24.89 6.65 0.23
C LYS A 304 23.95 5.44 0.02
N GLU A 305 23.58 4.76 1.11
CA GLU A 305 22.89 3.48 1.03
C GLU A 305 21.37 3.63 1.12
N ILE A 306 20.86 4.55 1.91
CA ILE A 306 19.42 4.72 2.20
C ILE A 306 18.92 6.07 1.69
N GLY A 307 19.34 7.17 2.33
CA GLY A 307 18.93 8.54 2.04
C GLY A 307 17.44 8.79 2.31
N PHE A 308 16.94 9.91 1.74
CA PHE A 308 15.52 10.27 1.70
C PHE A 308 14.93 10.11 0.29
N GLY A 309 15.67 9.46 -0.62
CA GLY A 309 15.21 9.14 -1.97
C GLY A 309 14.65 10.37 -2.70
N ILE A 310 13.36 10.30 -3.00
CA ILE A 310 12.64 11.32 -3.76
C ILE A 310 12.21 12.54 -2.96
N HIS A 311 12.34 12.56 -1.63
CA HIS A 311 11.98 13.72 -0.82
C HIS A 311 13.11 14.77 -0.90
N GLN A 312 13.01 15.67 -1.89
CA GLN A 312 14.09 16.58 -2.29
C GLN A 312 14.60 17.45 -1.15
N GLU A 313 13.72 18.09 -0.39
CA GLU A 313 14.11 18.96 0.73
C GLU A 313 14.94 18.21 1.78
N ARG A 314 14.46 17.05 2.25
CA ARG A 314 15.17 16.26 3.27
C ARG A 314 16.49 15.71 2.74
N GLN A 315 16.52 15.32 1.47
CA GLN A 315 17.74 14.82 0.82
C GLN A 315 18.79 15.92 0.72
N GLN A 316 18.45 17.14 0.33
CA GLN A 316 19.35 18.30 0.28
C GLN A 316 19.91 18.65 1.67
N ILE A 317 19.06 18.64 2.70
CA ILE A 317 19.48 18.87 4.08
C ILE A 317 20.50 17.80 4.51
N LEU A 318 20.26 16.52 4.19
CA LEU A 318 21.17 15.43 4.47
C LEU A 318 22.53 15.62 3.80
N GLU A 319 22.56 15.92 2.51
CA GLU A 319 23.79 16.14 1.73
C GLU A 319 24.61 17.32 2.25
N GLN A 320 23.96 18.44 2.59
CA GLN A 320 24.61 19.56 3.24
C GLN A 320 25.24 19.18 4.58
N GLY A 321 24.53 18.35 5.36
CA GLY A 321 25.04 17.84 6.65
C GLY A 321 26.25 16.94 6.49
N VAL A 322 26.23 16.02 5.54
CA VAL A 322 27.36 15.12 5.23
C VAL A 322 28.58 15.91 4.78
N ASN A 323 28.43 16.88 3.88
CA ASN A 323 29.52 17.73 3.41
C ASN A 323 30.17 18.54 4.54
N LYS A 324 29.41 19.05 5.49
CA LYS A 324 29.94 19.72 6.69
C LYS A 324 30.71 18.77 7.60
N VAL A 325 30.29 17.52 7.73
CA VAL A 325 31.02 16.50 8.52
C VAL A 325 32.38 16.17 7.90
N LEU A 326 32.40 15.99 6.59
CA LEU A 326 33.63 15.65 5.85
C LEU A 326 34.67 16.78 5.94
N ARG A 327 34.26 18.04 5.85
CA ARG A 327 35.17 19.19 5.99
C ARG A 327 35.80 19.28 7.39
N VAL A 328 35.06 19.01 8.45
CA VAL A 328 35.60 19.05 9.84
C VAL A 328 36.65 17.95 10.03
N ASN A 329 36.44 16.76 9.45
CA ASN A 329 37.39 15.64 9.57
C ASN A 329 38.69 15.83 8.74
N GLN A 330 38.73 16.80 7.81
CA GLN A 330 39.95 17.14 7.06
C GLN A 330 40.87 18.12 7.79
N TYR A 331 40.39 18.74 8.87
CA TYR A 331 41.16 19.71 9.69
C TYR A 331 41.50 19.18 11.08
N CYS A 332 41.16 17.95 11.40
CA CYS A 332 41.60 17.21 12.58
C CYS A 332 42.57 16.08 12.20
#